data_b4cd4eefe8b30edaf083879646417889
#
_entry.id   b4cd4eefe8b30edaf083879646417889
#
_cell.length_a   1.000
_cell.length_b   1.000
_cell.length_c   1.000
_cell.angle_alpha   90.00
_cell.angle_beta   90.00
_cell.angle_gamma   90.00
#
_symmetry.space_group_name_H-M   'P 1'
#
loop_
_entity.id
_entity.type
_entity.pdbx_description
1 polymer ?
#
loop_
_entity_poly.entity_id
_entity_poly.type
_entity_poly.pdbx_seq_one_letter_code
_entity_poly.pdbx_strand_id
1 'polypeptide(L)'
;GEPSEAVVALAMLKDGNWSLPVNNGIDIPYKPPFFHYCIAVLSLLTGGVNEYTSRLPSALSLLAMTICCFCFYRKRMSTNVAVASALLLLTSFEVHRAGTNCRVDMMLTAFTVGALLLLYRWWEHGSHGVPVLTVLCMSCATLTKGPVGFILPCFVMGVFMLLRGEHFWKTFFKFVCFGLLSCILPLMWYVAA
;
A
#
# COMPACT_ATOMS: atom_id res chain seq x y z
N GLY A 1 17.13 1.60 -7.82
CA GLY A 1 16.85 3.03 -7.74
C GLY A 1 15.65 3.43 -8.59
N GLU A 2 15.33 4.69 -8.65
CA GLU A 2 14.19 5.23 -9.41
C GLU A 2 14.17 4.81 -10.90
N PRO A 3 15.31 4.83 -11.62
CA PRO A 3 15.35 4.39 -13.02
C PRO A 3 15.00 2.91 -13.20
N SER A 4 15.33 2.07 -12.25
CA SER A 4 15.09 0.62 -12.31
C SER A 4 13.59 0.28 -12.36
N GLU A 5 12.76 0.97 -11.57
CA GLU A 5 11.30 0.72 -11.54
C GLU A 5 10.62 1.15 -12.87
N ALA A 6 11.08 2.26 -13.45
CA ALA A 6 10.57 2.74 -14.75
C ALA A 6 10.99 1.83 -15.90
N VAL A 7 12.22 1.30 -15.88
CA VAL A 7 12.75 0.36 -16.90
C VAL A 7 11.95 -0.93 -16.91
N VAL A 8 11.62 -1.48 -15.72
CA VAL A 8 10.79 -2.69 -15.62
C VAL A 8 9.41 -2.45 -16.23
N ALA A 9 8.76 -1.33 -15.93
CA ALA A 9 7.46 -0.99 -16.51
C ALA A 9 7.55 -0.80 -18.05
N LEU A 10 8.64 -0.23 -18.55
CA LEU A 10 8.88 -0.09 -19.99
C LEU A 10 9.07 -1.45 -20.67
N ALA A 11 9.81 -2.37 -20.02
CA ALA A 11 9.99 -3.74 -20.53
C ALA A 11 8.65 -4.49 -20.60
N MET A 12 7.79 -4.35 -19.58
CA MET A 12 6.44 -4.92 -19.60
C MET A 12 5.64 -4.49 -20.82
N LEU A 13 5.70 -3.18 -21.17
CA LEU A 13 4.97 -2.63 -22.31
C LEU A 13 5.57 -3.01 -23.66
N LYS A 14 6.91 -3.16 -23.76
CA LYS A 14 7.59 -3.51 -25.00
C LYS A 14 7.53 -5.00 -25.30
N ASP A 15 7.79 -5.84 -24.29
CA ASP A 15 7.93 -7.28 -24.46
C ASP A 15 6.59 -8.02 -24.28
N GLY A 16 5.55 -7.31 -23.81
CA GLY A 16 4.23 -7.88 -23.54
C GLY A 16 4.22 -8.91 -22.41
N ASN A 17 5.31 -9.03 -21.66
CA ASN A 17 5.41 -9.96 -20.53
C ASN A 17 4.97 -9.27 -19.22
N TRP A 18 3.71 -9.50 -18.85
CA TRP A 18 3.11 -8.95 -17.65
C TRP A 18 3.27 -9.84 -16.42
N SER A 19 3.52 -11.12 -16.62
CA SER A 19 3.60 -12.08 -15.52
C SER A 19 4.94 -12.02 -14.80
N LEU A 20 6.05 -12.02 -15.56
CA LEU A 20 7.41 -11.94 -15.03
C LEU A 20 8.17 -10.84 -15.77
N PRO A 21 7.98 -9.57 -15.39
CA PRO A 21 8.72 -8.48 -16.01
C PRO A 21 10.22 -8.64 -15.70
N VAL A 22 11.06 -8.32 -16.68
CA VAL A 22 12.52 -8.47 -16.57
C VAL A 22 13.17 -7.09 -16.50
N ASN A 23 14.14 -6.93 -15.60
CA ASN A 23 14.96 -5.72 -15.55
C ASN A 23 16.14 -5.87 -16.52
N ASN A 24 16.23 -4.98 -17.51
CA ASN A 24 17.27 -5.00 -18.55
C ASN A 24 17.44 -6.37 -19.29
N GLY A 25 16.39 -7.16 -19.38
CA GLY A 25 16.40 -8.42 -20.12
C GLY A 25 17.11 -9.59 -19.42
N ILE A 26 17.61 -9.42 -18.18
CA ILE A 26 18.44 -10.42 -17.51
C ILE A 26 17.93 -10.76 -16.11
N ASP A 27 17.52 -9.78 -15.32
CA ASP A 27 17.21 -9.98 -13.90
C ASP A 27 15.70 -9.95 -13.62
N ILE A 28 15.20 -10.92 -12.86
CA ILE A 28 13.84 -10.90 -12.31
C ILE A 28 13.82 -9.89 -11.16
N PRO A 29 12.88 -8.91 -11.14
CA PRO A 29 12.82 -7.94 -10.05
C PRO A 29 12.51 -8.63 -8.72
N TYR A 30 13.25 -8.28 -7.69
CA TYR A 30 13.07 -8.77 -6.32
C TYR A 30 11.73 -8.42 -5.68
N LYS A 31 11.01 -7.45 -6.25
CA LYS A 31 9.77 -6.93 -5.72
C LYS A 31 8.58 -7.42 -6.52
N PRO A 32 7.44 -7.69 -5.85
CA PRO A 32 6.19 -7.98 -6.54
C PRO A 32 5.81 -6.86 -7.52
N PRO A 33 5.13 -7.16 -8.64
CA PRO A 33 5.02 -6.24 -9.78
C PRO A 33 3.92 -5.20 -9.68
N PHE A 34 3.16 -5.12 -8.58
CA PHE A 34 1.98 -4.24 -8.48
C PHE A 34 2.28 -2.78 -8.77
N PHE A 35 3.41 -2.28 -8.26
CA PHE A 35 3.84 -0.90 -8.54
C PHE A 35 4.16 -0.69 -10.02
N HIS A 36 4.82 -1.67 -10.66
CA HIS A 36 5.15 -1.64 -12.07
C HIS A 36 3.89 -1.69 -12.95
N TYR A 37 2.88 -2.48 -12.56
CA TYR A 37 1.56 -2.47 -13.22
C TYR A 37 0.92 -1.08 -13.18
N CYS A 38 0.96 -0.41 -12.02
CA CYS A 38 0.43 0.95 -11.92
C CYS A 38 1.17 1.92 -12.85
N ILE A 39 2.50 1.85 -12.93
CA ILE A 39 3.27 2.67 -13.89
C ILE A 39 2.88 2.33 -15.32
N ALA A 40 2.84 1.05 -15.68
CA ALA A 40 2.52 0.61 -17.04
C ALA A 40 1.12 1.06 -17.48
N VAL A 41 0.10 0.86 -16.63
CA VAL A 41 -1.28 1.29 -16.91
C VAL A 41 -1.38 2.81 -17.08
N LEU A 42 -0.76 3.59 -16.17
CA LEU A 42 -0.76 5.05 -16.27
C LEU A 42 0.00 5.53 -17.52
N SER A 43 1.08 4.84 -17.90
CA SER A 43 1.85 5.15 -19.11
C SER A 43 1.05 4.87 -20.39
N LEU A 44 0.22 3.84 -20.42
CA LEU A 44 -0.70 3.59 -21.54
C LEU A 44 -1.73 4.72 -21.69
N LEU A 45 -2.21 5.28 -20.59
CA LEU A 45 -3.18 6.38 -20.60
C LEU A 45 -2.56 7.74 -21.00
N THR A 46 -1.27 7.91 -20.77
CA THR A 46 -0.56 9.19 -20.95
C THR A 46 0.39 9.22 -22.16
N GLY A 47 0.45 8.14 -22.94
CA GLY A 47 1.19 8.07 -24.19
C GLY A 47 2.64 7.57 -24.08
N GLY A 48 3.06 7.03 -22.95
CA GLY A 48 4.37 6.37 -22.79
C GLY A 48 5.01 6.50 -21.42
N VAL A 49 6.05 5.70 -21.21
CA VAL A 49 6.84 5.74 -19.97
C VAL A 49 7.80 6.91 -20.02
N ASN A 50 7.60 7.88 -19.15
CA ASN A 50 8.47 9.02 -18.95
C ASN A 50 8.66 9.31 -17.45
N GLU A 51 9.46 10.31 -17.11
CA GLU A 51 9.74 10.66 -15.74
C GLU A 51 8.48 11.01 -14.93
N TYR A 52 7.53 11.71 -15.56
CA TYR A 52 6.27 12.08 -14.92
C TYR A 52 5.37 10.87 -14.68
N THR A 53 5.17 10.02 -15.69
CA THR A 53 4.30 8.85 -15.61
C THR A 53 4.81 7.81 -14.62
N SER A 54 6.12 7.66 -14.49
CA SER A 54 6.74 6.76 -13.50
C SER A 54 6.58 7.22 -12.05
N ARG A 55 6.48 8.54 -11.82
CA ARG A 55 6.27 9.12 -10.48
C ARG A 55 4.80 9.23 -10.08
N LEU A 56 3.87 9.19 -11.04
CA LEU A 56 2.43 9.32 -10.78
C LEU A 56 1.89 8.35 -9.73
N PRO A 57 2.20 7.04 -9.72
CA PRO A 57 1.69 6.13 -8.70
C PRO A 57 2.07 6.54 -7.27
N SER A 58 3.30 7.03 -7.08
CA SER A 58 3.76 7.54 -5.77
C SER A 58 3.02 8.82 -5.37
N ALA A 59 2.86 9.77 -6.29
CA ALA A 59 2.16 11.02 -6.05
C ALA A 59 0.67 10.79 -5.72
N LEU A 60 0.00 9.92 -6.48
CA LEU A 60 -1.39 9.54 -6.23
C LEU A 60 -1.55 8.82 -4.88
N SER A 61 -0.60 7.96 -4.51
CA SER A 61 -0.57 7.29 -3.22
C SER A 61 -0.43 8.28 -2.06
N LEU A 62 0.43 9.29 -2.20
CA LEU A 62 0.58 10.37 -1.22
C LEU A 62 -0.72 11.16 -1.06
N LEU A 63 -1.34 11.55 -2.16
CA LEU A 63 -2.61 12.29 -2.14
C LEU A 63 -3.72 11.46 -1.49
N ALA A 64 -3.88 10.20 -1.90
CA ALA A 64 -4.89 9.31 -1.34
C ALA A 64 -4.69 9.10 0.16
N MET A 65 -3.46 8.85 0.61
CA MET A 65 -3.13 8.71 2.03
C MET A 65 -3.47 9.99 2.81
N THR A 66 -3.09 11.16 2.30
CA THR A 66 -3.37 12.44 2.94
C THR A 66 -4.86 12.70 3.07
N ILE A 67 -5.64 12.45 2.01
CA ILE A 67 -7.10 12.60 2.01
C ILE A 67 -7.73 11.63 3.01
N CYS A 68 -7.30 10.38 3.04
CA CYS A 68 -7.79 9.37 3.99
C CYS A 68 -7.52 9.80 5.45
N CYS A 69 -6.30 10.24 5.75
CA CYS A 69 -5.93 10.76 7.06
C CYS A 69 -6.76 11.99 7.43
N PHE A 70 -6.89 12.97 6.54
CA PHE A 70 -7.72 14.15 6.74
C PHE A 70 -9.17 13.79 7.06
N CYS A 71 -9.80 12.93 6.24
CA CYS A 71 -11.17 12.49 6.43
C CYS A 71 -11.36 11.73 7.75
N PHE A 72 -10.37 10.92 8.13
CA PHE A 72 -10.38 10.17 9.38
C PHE A 72 -10.32 11.08 10.60
N TYR A 73 -9.37 12.02 10.62
CA TYR A 73 -9.20 12.96 11.74
C TYR A 73 -10.32 14.00 11.84
N ARG A 74 -10.82 14.49 10.69
CA ARG A 74 -11.94 15.44 10.68
C ARG A 74 -13.20 14.91 11.36
N LYS A 75 -13.43 13.60 11.31
CA LYS A 75 -14.59 12.95 11.97
C LYS A 75 -14.41 12.78 13.49
N ARG A 76 -13.19 12.90 14.00
CA ARG A 76 -12.85 12.62 15.41
C ARG A 76 -12.31 13.82 16.17
N MET A 77 -11.81 14.80 15.46
CA MET A 77 -11.18 16.00 15.98
C MET A 77 -11.72 17.24 15.28
N SER A 78 -11.27 18.42 15.69
CA SER A 78 -11.62 19.66 15.00
C SER A 78 -11.02 19.72 13.59
N THR A 79 -11.69 20.48 12.71
CA THR A 79 -11.22 20.67 11.33
C THR A 79 -9.80 21.24 11.29
N ASN A 80 -9.46 22.15 12.20
CA ASN A 80 -8.13 22.76 12.28
C ASN A 80 -7.03 21.71 12.57
N VAL A 81 -7.30 20.78 13.48
CA VAL A 81 -6.37 19.67 13.78
C VAL A 81 -6.21 18.74 12.58
N ALA A 82 -7.31 18.44 11.88
CA ALA A 82 -7.25 17.58 10.68
C ALA A 82 -6.44 18.25 9.55
N VAL A 83 -6.61 19.57 9.34
CA VAL A 83 -5.83 20.34 8.37
C VAL A 83 -4.36 20.38 8.77
N ALA A 84 -4.05 20.70 10.03
CA ALA A 84 -2.68 20.73 10.52
C ALA A 84 -1.99 19.36 10.36
N SER A 85 -2.68 18.26 10.67
CA SER A 85 -2.17 16.91 10.50
C SER A 85 -1.87 16.59 9.03
N ALA A 86 -2.75 16.98 8.10
CA ALA A 86 -2.54 16.80 6.67
C ALA A 86 -1.35 17.62 6.15
N LEU A 87 -1.21 18.86 6.60
CA LEU A 87 -0.08 19.73 6.24
C LEU A 87 1.24 19.17 6.78
N LEU A 88 1.29 18.73 8.04
CA LEU A 88 2.48 18.11 8.61
C LEU A 88 2.89 16.84 7.86
N LEU A 89 1.92 16.04 7.43
CA LEU A 89 2.16 14.85 6.64
C LEU A 89 2.79 15.22 5.28
N LEU A 90 2.21 16.18 4.56
CA LEU A 90 2.69 16.63 3.24
C LEU A 90 4.05 17.33 3.30
N THR A 91 4.35 18.04 4.38
CA THR A 91 5.60 18.78 4.57
C THR A 91 6.70 17.94 5.21
N SER A 92 6.38 16.73 5.69
CA SER A 92 7.38 15.79 6.20
C SER A 92 8.38 15.41 5.11
N PHE A 93 9.67 15.65 5.35
CA PHE A 93 10.73 15.48 4.36
C PHE A 93 10.72 14.10 3.69
N GLU A 94 10.66 13.03 4.46
CA GLU A 94 10.68 11.66 3.91
C GLU A 94 9.40 11.31 3.16
N VAL A 95 8.24 11.75 3.64
CA VAL A 95 6.95 11.51 2.99
C VAL A 95 6.89 12.27 1.66
N HIS A 96 7.30 13.53 1.66
CA HIS A 96 7.37 14.35 0.45
C HIS A 96 8.35 13.74 -0.56
N ARG A 97 9.55 13.37 -0.12
CA ARG A 97 10.56 12.73 -0.96
C ARG A 97 10.09 11.41 -1.56
N ALA A 98 9.39 10.60 -0.78
CA ALA A 98 8.85 9.32 -1.25
C ALA A 98 7.69 9.51 -2.25
N GLY A 99 6.87 10.53 -2.06
CA GLY A 99 5.71 10.83 -2.92
C GLY A 99 6.08 11.52 -4.23
N THR A 100 7.19 12.26 -4.27
CA THR A 100 7.65 12.97 -5.49
C THR A 100 8.61 12.16 -6.35
N ASN A 101 9.11 11.04 -5.86
CA ASN A 101 10.00 10.14 -6.59
C ASN A 101 9.28 8.84 -6.96
N CYS A 102 9.80 8.12 -7.95
CA CYS A 102 9.32 6.80 -8.34
C CYS A 102 9.74 5.77 -7.27
N ARG A 103 8.97 5.68 -6.18
CA ARG A 103 9.26 4.80 -5.04
C ARG A 103 8.09 3.93 -4.63
N VAL A 104 8.35 2.63 -4.61
CA VAL A 104 7.45 1.60 -4.10
C VAL A 104 7.02 1.87 -2.65
N ASP A 105 7.92 2.46 -1.85
CA ASP A 105 7.71 2.73 -0.43
C ASP A 105 6.51 3.64 -0.16
N MET A 106 6.25 4.62 -1.01
CA MET A 106 5.10 5.52 -0.83
C MET A 106 3.78 4.77 -0.98
N MET A 107 3.67 3.91 -2.00
CA MET A 107 2.48 3.10 -2.22
C MET A 107 2.27 2.09 -1.08
N LEU A 108 3.34 1.41 -0.63
CA LEU A 108 3.29 0.55 0.54
C LEU A 108 2.77 1.29 1.77
N THR A 109 3.32 2.49 2.04
CA THR A 109 2.93 3.32 3.19
C THR A 109 1.46 3.72 3.10
N ALA A 110 0.99 4.13 1.93
CA ALA A 110 -0.41 4.52 1.72
C ALA A 110 -1.38 3.35 2.01
N PHE A 111 -1.10 2.16 1.51
CA PHE A 111 -1.92 0.98 1.78
C PHE A 111 -1.84 0.53 3.24
N THR A 112 -0.65 0.59 3.85
CA THR A 112 -0.47 0.25 5.27
C THR A 112 -1.24 1.21 6.18
N VAL A 113 -1.13 2.52 5.94
CA VAL A 113 -1.89 3.53 6.69
C VAL A 113 -3.39 3.36 6.45
N GLY A 114 -3.81 3.15 5.21
CA GLY A 114 -5.20 2.85 4.87
C GLY A 114 -5.74 1.64 5.64
N ALA A 115 -4.97 0.54 5.67
CA ALA A 115 -5.33 -0.66 6.41
C ALA A 115 -5.45 -0.38 7.93
N LEU A 116 -4.52 0.39 8.53
CA LEU A 116 -4.57 0.77 9.94
C LEU A 116 -5.79 1.62 10.27
N LEU A 117 -6.11 2.63 9.45
CA LEU A 117 -7.30 3.46 9.65
C LEU A 117 -8.60 2.66 9.55
N LEU A 118 -8.66 1.70 8.63
CA LEU A 118 -9.80 0.80 8.46
C LEU A 118 -9.91 -0.21 9.60
N LEU A 119 -8.79 -0.79 10.09
CA LEU A 119 -8.76 -1.66 11.26
C LEU A 119 -9.21 -0.93 12.52
N TYR A 120 -8.77 0.31 12.70
CA TYR A 120 -9.19 1.13 13.82
C TYR A 120 -10.71 1.38 13.77
N ARG A 121 -11.27 1.73 12.60
CA ARG A 121 -12.72 1.87 12.43
C ARG A 121 -13.47 0.55 12.70
N TRP A 122 -12.95 -0.56 12.21
CA TRP A 122 -13.53 -1.89 12.46
C TRP A 122 -13.54 -2.21 13.96
N TRP A 123 -12.48 -1.87 14.69
CA TRP A 123 -12.42 -2.01 16.13
C TRP A 123 -13.45 -1.10 16.83
N GLU A 124 -13.58 0.17 16.44
CA GLU A 124 -14.59 1.11 16.97
C GLU A 124 -16.04 0.58 16.82
N HIS A 125 -16.31 -0.17 15.76
CA HIS A 125 -17.63 -0.76 15.49
C HIS A 125 -17.82 -2.17 16.12
N GLY A 126 -17.02 -2.52 17.10
CA GLY A 126 -17.18 -3.75 17.87
C GLY A 126 -16.48 -4.98 17.31
N SER A 127 -15.60 -4.84 16.33
CA SER A 127 -14.75 -5.93 15.80
C SER A 127 -15.53 -7.12 15.22
N HIS A 128 -16.68 -6.88 14.59
CA HIS A 128 -17.51 -7.92 14.00
C HIS A 128 -17.16 -8.17 12.52
N GLY A 129 -17.15 -9.46 12.15
CA GLY A 129 -16.93 -9.89 10.77
C GLY A 129 -15.50 -9.65 10.26
N VAL A 130 -15.30 -9.91 8.97
CA VAL A 130 -14.03 -9.70 8.26
C VAL A 130 -14.05 -8.33 7.58
N PRO A 131 -13.10 -7.44 7.88
CA PRO A 131 -13.02 -6.13 7.23
C PRO A 131 -12.42 -6.27 5.81
N VAL A 132 -13.26 -6.60 4.84
CA VAL A 132 -12.85 -6.92 3.46
C VAL A 132 -11.96 -5.84 2.85
N LEU A 133 -12.32 -4.58 3.01
CA LEU A 133 -11.53 -3.46 2.45
C LEU A 133 -10.13 -3.37 3.08
N THR A 134 -10.01 -3.71 4.36
CA THR A 134 -8.70 -3.80 5.03
C THR A 134 -7.86 -4.93 4.46
N VAL A 135 -8.47 -6.11 4.27
CA VAL A 135 -7.79 -7.27 3.66
C VAL A 135 -7.32 -6.93 2.25
N LEU A 136 -8.13 -6.25 1.45
CA LEU A 136 -7.72 -5.76 0.13
C LEU A 136 -6.54 -4.78 0.20
N CYS A 137 -6.56 -3.80 1.11
CA CYS A 137 -5.44 -2.89 1.32
C CYS A 137 -4.15 -3.65 1.71
N MET A 138 -4.25 -4.62 2.63
CA MET A 138 -3.10 -5.45 3.02
C MET A 138 -2.60 -6.33 1.87
N SER A 139 -3.50 -6.88 1.04
CA SER A 139 -3.13 -7.64 -0.15
C SER A 139 -2.37 -6.77 -1.17
N CYS A 140 -2.87 -5.56 -1.46
CA CYS A 140 -2.18 -4.61 -2.34
C CYS A 140 -0.82 -4.17 -1.76
N ALA A 141 -0.74 -3.93 -0.46
CA ALA A 141 0.52 -3.64 0.22
C ALA A 141 1.53 -4.79 0.09
N THR A 142 1.05 -6.04 0.23
CA THR A 142 1.88 -7.24 0.08
C THR A 142 2.34 -7.43 -1.36
N LEU A 143 1.47 -7.19 -2.35
CA LEU A 143 1.84 -7.17 -3.77
C LEU A 143 2.77 -6.01 -4.14
N THR A 144 2.92 -5.02 -3.30
CA THR A 144 3.82 -3.88 -3.52
C THR A 144 5.24 -4.17 -3.03
N LYS A 145 5.41 -4.75 -1.84
CA LYS A 145 6.76 -4.97 -1.24
C LYS A 145 6.87 -6.28 -0.44
N GLY A 146 5.95 -7.21 -0.59
CA GLY A 146 5.98 -8.51 0.08
C GLY A 146 5.34 -8.50 1.49
N PRO A 147 5.70 -9.48 2.36
CA PRO A 147 4.97 -9.77 3.60
C PRO A 147 4.82 -8.62 4.60
N VAL A 148 5.69 -7.63 4.53
CA VAL A 148 5.62 -6.42 5.38
C VAL A 148 4.25 -5.73 5.25
N GLY A 149 3.62 -5.83 4.08
CA GLY A 149 2.33 -5.19 3.80
C GLY A 149 1.18 -5.65 4.69
N PHE A 150 1.16 -6.90 5.16
CA PHE A 150 0.15 -7.38 6.09
C PHE A 150 0.66 -7.54 7.53
N ILE A 151 1.95 -7.88 7.71
CA ILE A 151 2.52 -8.09 9.04
C ILE A 151 2.45 -6.80 9.86
N LEU A 152 2.85 -5.68 9.28
CA LEU A 152 2.92 -4.42 10.00
C LEU A 152 1.55 -3.93 10.51
N PRO A 153 0.49 -3.81 9.70
CA PRO A 153 -0.82 -3.41 10.20
C PRO A 153 -1.40 -4.41 11.21
N CYS A 154 -1.24 -5.71 11.00
CA CYS A 154 -1.70 -6.73 11.93
C CYS A 154 -0.99 -6.63 13.28
N PHE A 155 0.33 -6.45 13.27
CA PHE A 155 1.12 -6.31 14.49
C PHE A 155 0.75 -5.06 15.28
N VAL A 156 0.73 -3.89 14.62
CA VAL A 156 0.41 -2.60 15.26
C VAL A 156 -0.98 -2.63 15.88
N MET A 157 -1.97 -3.09 15.11
CA MET A 157 -3.35 -3.12 15.61
C MET A 157 -3.56 -4.24 16.63
N GLY A 158 -2.87 -5.36 16.50
CA GLY A 158 -2.86 -6.44 17.48
C GLY A 158 -2.35 -5.97 18.84
N VAL A 159 -1.20 -5.31 18.88
CA VAL A 159 -0.65 -4.71 20.10
C VAL A 159 -1.62 -3.68 20.69
N PHE A 160 -2.19 -2.80 19.86
CA PHE A 160 -3.18 -1.82 20.31
C PHE A 160 -4.39 -2.49 21.01
N MET A 161 -4.97 -3.53 20.41
CA MET A 161 -6.12 -4.23 20.97
C MET A 161 -5.78 -4.93 22.30
N LEU A 162 -4.58 -5.52 22.42
CA LEU A 162 -4.10 -6.10 23.66
C LEU A 162 -3.94 -5.06 24.78
N LEU A 163 -3.39 -3.89 24.45
CA LEU A 163 -3.27 -2.77 25.41
C LEU A 163 -4.64 -2.21 25.84
N ARG A 164 -5.68 -2.42 25.03
CA ARG A 164 -7.07 -2.09 25.36
C ARG A 164 -7.79 -3.17 26.15
N GLY A 165 -7.11 -4.25 26.53
CA GLY A 165 -7.64 -5.32 27.37
C GLY A 165 -8.38 -6.43 26.61
N GLU A 166 -8.25 -6.50 25.30
CA GLU A 166 -8.81 -7.59 24.52
C GLU A 166 -8.06 -8.91 24.80
N HIS A 167 -8.76 -10.03 24.72
CA HIS A 167 -8.17 -11.34 24.95
C HIS A 167 -7.13 -11.70 23.89
N PHE A 168 -5.92 -12.09 24.33
CA PHE A 168 -4.78 -12.42 23.48
C PHE A 168 -5.14 -13.43 22.37
N TRP A 169 -5.70 -14.59 22.72
CA TRP A 169 -6.01 -15.64 21.75
C TRP A 169 -7.05 -15.21 20.70
N LYS A 170 -8.09 -14.48 21.12
CA LYS A 170 -9.11 -13.97 20.20
C LYS A 170 -8.49 -12.98 19.21
N THR A 171 -7.68 -12.06 19.68
CA THR A 171 -6.98 -11.06 18.87
C THR A 171 -6.00 -11.73 17.91
N PHE A 172 -5.18 -12.66 18.42
CA PHE A 172 -4.21 -13.40 17.63
C PHE A 172 -4.87 -14.15 16.45
N PHE A 173 -5.89 -14.96 16.72
CA PHE A 173 -6.57 -15.71 15.66
C PHE A 173 -7.26 -14.80 14.62
N LYS A 174 -7.84 -13.67 15.03
CA LYS A 174 -8.40 -12.68 14.09
C LYS A 174 -7.33 -12.18 13.11
N PHE A 175 -6.17 -11.76 13.62
CA PHE A 175 -5.11 -11.21 12.76
C PHE A 175 -4.37 -12.27 11.94
N VAL A 176 -4.24 -13.49 12.43
CA VAL A 176 -3.78 -14.62 11.62
C VAL A 176 -4.73 -14.86 10.44
N CYS A 177 -6.04 -14.88 10.70
CA CYS A 177 -7.03 -15.03 9.64
C CYS A 177 -6.94 -13.88 8.61
N PHE A 178 -6.84 -12.63 9.05
CA PHE A 178 -6.71 -11.49 8.13
C PHE A 178 -5.41 -11.54 7.33
N GLY A 179 -4.30 -11.94 7.95
CA GLY A 179 -3.02 -12.15 7.28
C GLY A 179 -3.11 -13.24 6.20
N LEU A 180 -3.69 -14.39 6.53
CA LEU A 180 -3.89 -15.48 5.56
C LEU A 180 -4.78 -15.06 4.41
N LEU A 181 -5.90 -14.39 4.67
CA LEU A 181 -6.78 -13.86 3.64
C LEU A 181 -6.07 -12.83 2.74
N SER A 182 -5.21 -11.99 3.31
CA SER A 182 -4.45 -11.01 2.53
C SER A 182 -3.36 -11.62 1.66
N CYS A 183 -2.93 -12.85 1.96
CA CYS A 183 -1.96 -13.58 1.13
C CYS A 183 -2.59 -14.28 -0.08
N ILE A 184 -3.91 -14.41 -0.15
CA ILE A 184 -4.59 -15.12 -1.26
C ILE A 184 -4.25 -14.45 -2.59
N LEU A 185 -4.43 -13.15 -2.72
CA LEU A 185 -4.18 -12.39 -3.95
C LEU A 185 -2.70 -12.45 -4.39
N PRO A 186 -1.71 -12.20 -3.50
CA PRO A 186 -0.30 -12.41 -3.81
C PRO A 186 0.03 -13.85 -4.24
N LEU A 187 -0.51 -14.85 -3.54
CA LEU A 187 -0.27 -16.25 -3.88
C LEU A 187 -0.84 -16.62 -5.25
N MET A 188 -2.05 -16.17 -5.57
CA MET A 188 -2.64 -16.36 -6.90
C MET A 188 -1.73 -15.79 -8.00
N TRP A 189 -1.16 -14.62 -7.76
CA TRP A 189 -0.20 -14.05 -8.70
C TRP A 189 1.07 -14.90 -8.84
N TYR A 190 1.68 -15.33 -7.72
CA TYR A 190 2.88 -16.19 -7.75
C TYR A 190 2.67 -17.56 -8.42
N VAL A 191 1.45 -18.09 -8.36
CA VAL A 191 1.11 -19.36 -9.03
C VAL A 191 0.85 -19.15 -10.52
N ALA A 192 0.38 -17.96 -10.92
CA ALA A 192 0.10 -17.63 -12.32
C ALA A 192 1.35 -17.11 -13.08
N ALA A 193 2.39 -16.67 -12.38
CA ALA A 193 3.64 -16.17 -12.94
C ALA A 193 4.65 -17.30 -13.21
#